data_76605b1cb7de9f1639cc9d250eea816e
#
_entry.id   76605b1cb7de9f1639cc9d250eea816e
#
_cell.length_a   1.000
_cell.length_b   1.000
_cell.length_c   1.000
_cell.angle_alpha   90.00
_cell.angle_beta   90.00
_cell.angle_gamma   90.00
#
_symmetry.space_group_name_H-M   'P 1'
#
loop_
_entity.id
_entity.type
_entity.pdbx_description
1 polymer ?
#
loop_
_entity_poly.entity_id
_entity_poly.type
_entity_poly.pdbx_seq_one_letter_code
_entity_poly.pdbx_strand_id
1 'polypeptide(L)'
;MNVSDINAYGLVIGGSLVIILSYFANLLAKKTNIPSVLVLIGMGILIRQGLNAMGLTSIPFESLVLELLGTIGLIFIVLEAALELNLSKEKMPLILKSATVALIALLGSSAAIAGFLNYAMNIPMFEGWVYGIPLSIMSSAIIIPSVSGLDDGDREFMVYESTFSDIFGIMAFYLLLGNSETASANTVLLNIGTNLLVTFILAVVVSYVLVYVLQKITSPVKLFLSIAVLLLIYSIQKLLHLSPLVLILIFGLMLNNHRIFFPQWNREKKKWNILPSPANLLNDRRMHELHRDYHLLTLESAFVIRTFFFVLFGMTVSLAALTDLHVITEGLIICCILFAVRFLSLIVFKRRSMFPLLYIAPRGLITILLFFQIQGAYRQFAQPQFDQGILLVIILVSSIVMTIALVQNGITVRGVTLVPEMVPHEDEKMVSESIASADPDADAPEEQSAQEGEEDKAST
;
A
#
# COMPACT_ATOMS: atom_id res chain seq x y z
N MET A 1 30.09 20.73 15.67
CA MET A 1 28.80 20.66 16.37
C MET A 1 28.62 19.20 16.77
N ASN A 2 28.61 18.88 18.07
CA ASN A 2 28.45 17.49 18.50
C ASN A 2 27.01 17.05 18.32
N VAL A 3 26.79 15.77 18.06
CA VAL A 3 25.45 15.13 17.87
C VAL A 3 24.53 15.38 19.09
N SER A 4 25.08 15.70 20.26
CA SER A 4 24.36 16.14 21.47
C SER A 4 23.64 17.50 21.31
N ASP A 5 23.95 18.29 20.29
CA ASP A 5 23.40 19.63 20.08
C ASP A 5 22.14 19.64 19.22
N ILE A 6 21.69 18.50 18.69
CA ILE A 6 20.39 18.39 18.02
C ILE A 6 19.31 18.40 19.10
N ASN A 7 18.83 19.61 19.37
CA ASN A 7 17.76 19.86 20.32
C ASN A 7 16.45 19.21 19.81
N ALA A 8 15.53 18.79 20.68
CA ALA A 8 14.21 18.25 20.33
C ALA A 8 13.47 19.15 19.30
N TYR A 9 13.66 20.47 19.41
CA TYR A 9 13.11 21.43 18.44
C TYR A 9 13.69 21.28 17.03
N GLY A 10 14.98 20.93 16.90
CA GLY A 10 15.61 20.67 15.60
C GLY A 10 15.00 19.47 14.89
N LEU A 11 14.67 18.39 15.64
CA LEU A 11 13.96 17.22 15.10
C LEU A 11 12.53 17.56 14.66
N VAL A 12 11.81 18.35 15.46
CA VAL A 12 10.45 18.81 15.10
C VAL A 12 10.48 19.69 13.85
N ILE A 13 11.40 20.64 13.77
CA ILE A 13 11.57 21.53 12.60
C ILE A 13 11.93 20.69 11.37
N GLY A 14 12.91 19.78 11.48
CA GLY A 14 13.33 18.92 10.39
C GLY A 14 12.18 18.03 9.89
N GLY A 15 11.46 17.37 10.78
CA GLY A 15 10.31 16.54 10.44
C GLY A 15 9.18 17.35 9.77
N SER A 16 8.86 18.53 10.30
CA SER A 16 7.85 19.41 9.72
C SER A 16 8.26 19.89 8.33
N LEU A 17 9.52 20.28 8.13
CA LEU A 17 10.05 20.67 6.82
C LEU A 17 9.98 19.53 5.82
N VAL A 18 10.30 18.29 6.22
CA VAL A 18 10.21 17.12 5.35
C VAL A 18 8.77 16.92 4.86
N ILE A 19 7.76 17.03 5.74
CA ILE A 19 6.36 16.90 5.36
C ILE A 19 5.94 18.03 4.40
N ILE A 20 6.29 19.27 4.70
CA ILE A 20 5.96 20.42 3.85
C ILE A 20 6.61 20.28 2.47
N LEU A 21 7.90 19.96 2.42
CA LEU A 21 8.64 19.77 1.17
C LEU A 21 8.09 18.60 0.36
N SER A 22 7.61 17.53 1.02
CA SER A 22 7.00 16.39 0.32
C SER A 22 5.70 16.78 -0.38
N TYR A 23 4.91 17.65 0.22
CA TYR A 23 3.72 18.19 -0.43
C TYR A 23 4.09 18.93 -1.72
N PHE A 24 5.13 19.79 -1.68
CA PHE A 24 5.64 20.45 -2.87
C PHE A 24 6.26 19.48 -3.88
N ALA A 25 6.94 18.43 -3.41
CA ALA A 25 7.45 17.35 -4.28
C ALA A 25 6.33 16.66 -5.05
N ASN A 26 5.19 16.38 -4.40
CA ASN A 26 4.01 15.83 -5.07
C ASN A 26 3.40 16.81 -6.09
N LEU A 27 3.35 18.11 -5.78
CA LEU A 27 2.90 19.12 -6.75
C LEU A 27 3.82 19.18 -7.97
N LEU A 28 5.13 19.09 -7.75
CA LEU A 28 6.13 19.06 -8.82
C LEU A 28 5.99 17.79 -9.67
N ALA A 29 5.81 16.64 -9.03
CA ALA A 29 5.57 15.36 -9.68
C ALA A 29 4.36 15.40 -10.63
N LYS A 30 3.27 16.04 -10.19
CA LYS A 30 2.07 16.26 -11.02
C LYS A 30 2.35 17.09 -12.28
N LYS A 31 3.23 18.09 -12.18
CA LYS A 31 3.56 18.97 -13.31
C LYS A 31 4.57 18.35 -14.27
N THR A 32 5.48 17.53 -13.77
CA THR A 32 6.63 17.04 -14.54
C THR A 32 6.45 15.60 -15.03
N ASN A 33 5.39 14.91 -14.62
CA ASN A 33 5.18 13.47 -14.83
C ASN A 33 6.31 12.57 -14.22
N ILE A 34 7.13 13.13 -13.35
CA ILE A 34 8.17 12.40 -12.62
C ILE A 34 7.53 11.83 -11.35
N PRO A 35 7.71 10.52 -11.04
CA PRO A 35 7.22 9.96 -9.79
C PRO A 35 7.73 10.72 -8.56
N SER A 36 6.83 11.08 -7.64
CA SER A 36 7.18 11.84 -6.43
C SER A 36 8.26 11.17 -5.58
N VAL A 37 8.35 9.84 -5.65
CA VAL A 37 9.36 9.02 -4.99
C VAL A 37 10.78 9.45 -5.38
N LEU A 38 11.04 9.70 -6.67
CA LEU A 38 12.36 10.13 -7.13
C LEU A 38 12.73 11.51 -6.58
N VAL A 39 11.76 12.40 -6.49
CA VAL A 39 11.95 13.75 -5.92
C VAL A 39 12.26 13.64 -4.42
N LEU A 40 11.56 12.75 -3.68
CA LEU A 40 11.79 12.54 -2.25
C LEU A 40 13.17 11.92 -1.95
N ILE A 41 13.58 10.93 -2.75
CA ILE A 41 14.93 10.34 -2.64
C ILE A 41 16.00 11.40 -2.94
N GLY A 42 15.83 12.18 -4.01
CA GLY A 42 16.72 13.30 -4.36
C GLY A 42 16.83 14.33 -3.24
N MET A 43 15.69 14.66 -2.61
CA MET A 43 15.65 15.56 -1.45
C MET A 43 16.44 14.97 -0.26
N GLY A 44 16.29 13.67 0.03
CA GLY A 44 17.06 12.99 1.06
C GLY A 44 18.57 13.07 0.82
N ILE A 45 19.00 12.83 -0.43
CA ILE A 45 20.40 12.98 -0.85
C ILE A 45 20.91 14.41 -0.62
N LEU A 46 20.13 15.43 -1.00
CA LEU A 46 20.50 16.84 -0.80
C LEU A 46 20.59 17.20 0.69
N ILE A 47 19.67 16.73 1.52
CA ILE A 47 19.72 16.91 2.98
C ILE A 47 21.01 16.29 3.53
N ARG A 48 21.37 15.07 3.12
CA ARG A 48 22.61 14.40 3.55
C ARG A 48 23.85 15.20 3.16
N GLN A 49 23.90 15.71 1.94
CA GLN A 49 25.02 16.58 1.49
C GLN A 49 25.13 17.85 2.35
N GLY A 50 23.99 18.50 2.63
CA GLY A 50 23.95 19.67 3.52
C GLY A 50 24.45 19.37 4.93
N LEU A 51 24.02 18.23 5.53
CA LEU A 51 24.48 17.79 6.85
C LEU A 51 25.98 17.48 6.85
N ASN A 52 26.48 16.81 5.82
CA ASN A 52 27.91 16.52 5.67
C ASN A 52 28.73 17.82 5.56
N ALA A 53 28.25 18.82 4.82
CA ALA A 53 28.91 20.13 4.70
C ALA A 53 28.95 20.89 6.04
N MET A 54 27.97 20.64 6.93
CA MET A 54 27.94 21.18 8.30
C MET A 54 28.77 20.34 9.30
N GLY A 55 29.43 19.26 8.85
CA GLY A 55 30.21 18.36 9.72
C GLY A 55 29.39 17.37 10.54
N LEU A 56 28.09 17.21 10.23
CA LEU A 56 27.20 16.26 10.87
C LEU A 56 27.20 14.94 10.07
N THR A 57 28.07 14.01 10.44
CA THR A 57 28.29 12.75 9.70
C THR A 57 27.37 11.61 10.14
N SER A 58 26.81 11.67 11.35
CA SER A 58 25.92 10.63 11.90
C SER A 58 24.62 11.23 12.41
N ILE A 59 23.49 10.55 12.12
CA ILE A 59 22.18 10.90 12.67
C ILE A 59 21.94 9.97 13.87
N PRO A 60 21.68 10.52 15.06
CA PRO A 60 21.37 9.67 16.22
C PRO A 60 20.07 8.92 15.98
N PHE A 61 20.03 7.65 16.40
CA PHE A 61 18.85 6.78 16.30
C PHE A 61 18.37 6.44 14.88
N GLU A 62 19.18 6.69 13.83
CA GLU A 62 18.82 6.43 12.44
C GLU A 62 18.29 4.99 12.24
N SER A 63 18.99 3.99 12.76
CA SER A 63 18.60 2.58 12.65
C SER A 63 17.29 2.26 13.38
N LEU A 64 17.10 2.78 14.58
CA LEU A 64 15.87 2.58 15.36
C LEU A 64 14.66 3.25 14.70
N VAL A 65 14.84 4.47 14.19
CA VAL A 65 13.78 5.21 13.50
C VAL A 65 13.39 4.49 12.22
N LEU A 66 14.35 4.00 11.44
CA LEU A 66 14.10 3.21 10.24
C LEU A 66 13.38 1.89 10.56
N GLU A 67 13.74 1.19 11.62
CA GLU A 67 13.09 -0.06 12.03
C GLU A 67 11.64 0.18 12.48
N LEU A 68 11.39 1.21 13.30
CA LEU A 68 10.04 1.58 13.73
C LEU A 68 9.17 2.05 12.58
N LEU A 69 9.67 2.98 11.74
CA LEU A 69 8.96 3.45 10.54
C LEU A 69 8.74 2.30 9.56
N GLY A 70 9.70 1.38 9.43
CA GLY A 70 9.56 0.19 8.61
C GLY A 70 8.44 -0.72 9.09
N THR A 71 8.38 -1.01 10.38
CA THR A 71 7.36 -1.88 10.98
C THR A 71 5.97 -1.25 10.90
N ILE A 72 5.82 -0.01 11.37
CA ILE A 72 4.54 0.72 11.33
C ILE A 72 4.15 0.98 9.87
N GLY A 73 5.12 1.32 9.03
CA GLY A 73 4.92 1.55 7.60
C GLY A 73 4.34 0.35 6.87
N LEU A 74 4.90 -0.85 7.09
CA LEU A 74 4.37 -2.08 6.51
C LEU A 74 2.91 -2.32 6.89
N ILE A 75 2.54 -2.05 8.15
CA ILE A 75 1.16 -2.22 8.62
C ILE A 75 0.21 -1.28 7.87
N PHE A 76 0.53 0.01 7.80
CA PHE A 76 -0.32 0.99 7.12
C PHE A 76 -0.37 0.77 5.60
N ILE A 77 0.75 0.40 4.97
CA ILE A 77 0.81 0.15 3.52
C ILE A 77 0.03 -1.10 3.14
N VAL A 78 0.13 -2.18 3.92
CA VAL A 78 -0.66 -3.40 3.66
C VAL A 78 -2.15 -3.14 3.92
N LEU A 79 -2.47 -2.35 4.95
CA LEU A 79 -3.85 -1.95 5.22
C LEU A 79 -4.41 -1.06 4.10
N GLU A 80 -3.64 -0.08 3.60
CA GLU A 80 -3.99 0.77 2.45
C GLU A 80 -4.28 -0.08 1.22
N ALA A 81 -3.35 -0.96 0.84
CA ALA A 81 -3.52 -1.85 -0.30
C ALA A 81 -4.76 -2.76 -0.18
N ALA A 82 -5.04 -3.26 1.04
CA ALA A 82 -6.20 -4.10 1.30
C ALA A 82 -7.53 -3.31 1.21
N LEU A 83 -7.53 -2.06 1.65
CA LEU A 83 -8.71 -1.17 1.59
C LEU A 83 -9.00 -0.66 0.18
N GLU A 84 -8.01 -0.64 -0.71
CA GLU A 84 -8.20 -0.29 -2.13
C GLU A 84 -8.66 -1.47 -2.99
N LEU A 85 -8.44 -2.71 -2.52
CA LEU A 85 -8.73 -3.93 -3.29
C LEU A 85 -10.24 -4.25 -3.29
N ASN A 86 -10.95 -3.77 -4.29
CA ASN A 86 -12.38 -4.00 -4.45
C ASN A 86 -12.65 -5.33 -5.18
N LEU A 87 -13.16 -6.32 -4.44
CA LEU A 87 -13.49 -7.64 -4.95
C LEU A 87 -14.94 -7.64 -5.44
N SER A 88 -15.16 -7.83 -6.74
CA SER A 88 -16.49 -8.03 -7.31
C SER A 88 -16.57 -9.33 -8.10
N LYS A 89 -17.74 -9.98 -8.13
CA LYS A 89 -17.92 -11.23 -8.87
C LYS A 89 -17.73 -11.03 -10.38
N GLU A 90 -18.07 -9.86 -10.89
CA GLU A 90 -17.95 -9.51 -12.30
C GLU A 90 -16.48 -9.35 -12.72
N LYS A 91 -15.65 -8.83 -11.84
CA LYS A 91 -14.21 -8.62 -12.06
C LYS A 91 -13.35 -9.82 -11.69
N MET A 92 -13.94 -10.90 -11.16
CA MET A 92 -13.20 -12.08 -10.70
C MET A 92 -12.24 -12.66 -11.74
N PRO A 93 -12.58 -12.79 -13.03
CA PRO A 93 -11.64 -13.27 -14.05
C PRO A 93 -10.42 -12.35 -14.20
N LEU A 94 -10.62 -11.03 -14.15
CA LEU A 94 -9.53 -10.05 -14.20
C LEU A 94 -8.65 -10.14 -12.95
N ILE A 95 -9.27 -10.22 -11.77
CA ILE A 95 -8.59 -10.34 -10.47
C ILE A 95 -7.71 -11.58 -10.45
N LEU A 96 -8.26 -12.75 -10.80
CA LEU A 96 -7.51 -14.01 -10.84
C LEU A 96 -6.37 -13.96 -11.85
N LYS A 97 -6.61 -13.36 -13.02
CA LYS A 97 -5.58 -13.19 -14.04
C LYS A 97 -4.43 -12.31 -13.54
N SER A 98 -4.74 -11.16 -12.95
CA SER A 98 -3.75 -10.22 -12.39
C SER A 98 -2.96 -10.87 -11.23
N ALA A 99 -3.64 -11.58 -10.33
CA ALA A 99 -3.02 -12.31 -9.24
C ALA A 99 -2.07 -13.41 -9.75
N THR A 100 -2.47 -14.16 -10.78
CA THR A 100 -1.64 -15.21 -11.36
C THR A 100 -0.39 -14.62 -12.03
N VAL A 101 -0.54 -13.53 -12.78
CA VAL A 101 0.59 -12.83 -13.40
C VAL A 101 1.54 -12.29 -12.34
N ALA A 102 1.01 -11.65 -11.30
CA ALA A 102 1.81 -11.13 -10.19
C ALA A 102 2.63 -12.23 -9.50
N LEU A 103 2.00 -13.39 -9.22
CA LEU A 103 2.66 -14.52 -8.56
C LEU A 103 3.77 -15.12 -9.45
N ILE A 104 3.48 -15.37 -10.74
CA ILE A 104 4.45 -15.93 -11.68
C ILE A 104 5.61 -14.97 -11.90
N ALA A 105 5.32 -13.68 -12.08
CA ALA A 105 6.34 -12.66 -12.26
C ALA A 105 7.21 -12.51 -11.00
N LEU A 106 6.61 -12.52 -9.82
CA LEU A 106 7.33 -12.47 -8.54
C LEU A 106 8.27 -13.66 -8.38
N LEU A 107 7.75 -14.89 -8.47
CA LEU A 107 8.54 -16.10 -8.28
C LEU A 107 9.62 -16.26 -9.36
N GLY A 108 9.27 -16.01 -10.62
CA GLY A 108 10.20 -16.09 -11.74
C GLY A 108 11.34 -15.07 -11.62
N SER A 109 11.01 -13.82 -11.30
CA SER A 109 12.03 -12.77 -11.08
C SER A 109 12.90 -13.08 -9.88
N SER A 110 12.29 -13.50 -8.75
CA SER A 110 13.04 -13.84 -7.53
C SER A 110 14.01 -14.98 -7.76
N ALA A 111 13.59 -16.05 -8.47
CA ALA A 111 14.44 -17.18 -8.81
C ALA A 111 15.60 -16.77 -9.74
N ALA A 112 15.29 -15.96 -10.77
CA ALA A 112 16.33 -15.50 -11.71
C ALA A 112 17.33 -14.57 -11.04
N ILE A 113 16.88 -13.66 -10.15
CA ILE A 113 17.76 -12.80 -9.37
C ILE A 113 18.59 -13.63 -8.38
N ALA A 114 17.98 -14.58 -7.65
CA ALA A 114 18.70 -15.45 -6.73
C ALA A 114 19.82 -16.24 -7.45
N GLY A 115 19.51 -16.78 -8.64
CA GLY A 115 20.49 -17.45 -9.49
C GLY A 115 21.63 -16.52 -9.96
N PHE A 116 21.30 -15.28 -10.35
CA PHE A 116 22.29 -14.27 -10.72
C PHE A 116 23.19 -13.90 -9.54
N LEU A 117 22.61 -13.62 -8.36
CA LEU A 117 23.37 -13.27 -7.16
C LEU A 117 24.28 -14.42 -6.71
N ASN A 118 23.81 -15.65 -6.83
CA ASN A 118 24.61 -16.84 -6.53
C ASN A 118 25.78 -17.00 -7.51
N TYR A 119 25.52 -16.85 -8.82
CA TYR A 119 26.54 -17.04 -9.85
C TYR A 119 27.54 -15.89 -9.91
N ALA A 120 27.08 -14.63 -9.89
CA ALA A 120 27.93 -13.46 -10.11
C ALA A 120 28.58 -12.93 -8.83
N MET A 121 27.89 -12.99 -7.70
CA MET A 121 28.32 -12.40 -6.43
C MET A 121 28.69 -13.44 -5.37
N ASN A 122 28.62 -14.75 -5.68
CA ASN A 122 28.84 -15.86 -4.73
C ASN A 122 27.97 -15.76 -3.47
N ILE A 123 26.79 -15.17 -3.56
CA ILE A 123 25.82 -15.13 -2.48
C ILE A 123 25.13 -16.50 -2.39
N PRO A 124 25.04 -17.15 -1.20
CA PRO A 124 24.37 -18.42 -1.08
C PRO A 124 22.92 -18.35 -1.59
N MET A 125 22.39 -19.46 -2.11
CA MET A 125 21.10 -19.47 -2.81
C MET A 125 19.93 -19.03 -1.93
N PHE A 126 19.97 -19.36 -0.65
CA PHE A 126 18.92 -18.94 0.30
C PHE A 126 18.88 -17.40 0.44
N GLU A 127 20.03 -16.79 0.71
CA GLU A 127 20.17 -15.34 0.79
C GLU A 127 19.88 -14.67 -0.56
N GLY A 128 20.22 -15.34 -1.66
CA GLY A 128 19.81 -14.91 -3.00
C GLY A 128 18.30 -14.75 -3.13
N TRP A 129 17.50 -15.66 -2.57
CA TRP A 129 16.05 -15.51 -2.49
C TRP A 129 15.61 -14.40 -1.53
N VAL A 130 16.29 -14.24 -0.39
CA VAL A 130 16.01 -13.17 0.58
C VAL A 130 16.14 -11.78 -0.05
N TYR A 131 17.11 -11.57 -0.93
CA TYR A 131 17.26 -10.34 -1.72
C TYR A 131 16.37 -10.31 -2.96
N GLY A 132 16.24 -11.45 -3.65
CA GLY A 132 15.48 -11.57 -4.88
C GLY A 132 14.00 -11.25 -4.74
N ILE A 133 13.36 -11.69 -3.64
CA ILE A 133 11.94 -11.42 -3.39
C ILE A 133 11.65 -9.91 -3.29
N PRO A 134 12.30 -9.13 -2.41
CA PRO A 134 12.06 -7.69 -2.33
C PRO A 134 12.29 -6.95 -3.65
N LEU A 135 13.35 -7.31 -4.39
CA LEU A 135 13.67 -6.71 -5.66
C LEU A 135 12.65 -7.02 -6.77
N SER A 136 11.91 -8.12 -6.63
CA SER A 136 10.90 -8.55 -7.59
C SER A 136 9.55 -7.89 -7.40
N ILE A 137 9.28 -7.28 -6.25
CA ILE A 137 7.99 -6.64 -5.93
C ILE A 137 7.79 -5.38 -6.77
N MET A 138 6.64 -5.27 -7.44
CA MET A 138 6.22 -4.05 -8.12
C MET A 138 5.55 -3.10 -7.12
N SER A 139 5.85 -1.80 -7.22
CA SER A 139 5.32 -0.81 -6.28
C SER A 139 3.92 -0.33 -6.68
N SER A 140 2.87 -0.76 -5.98
CA SER A 140 1.51 -0.24 -6.14
C SER A 140 1.45 1.26 -5.87
N ALA A 141 2.18 1.74 -4.86
CA ALA A 141 2.25 3.15 -4.49
C ALA A 141 2.73 4.08 -5.62
N ILE A 142 3.52 3.56 -6.57
CA ILE A 142 3.96 4.31 -7.76
C ILE A 142 3.02 4.03 -8.93
N ILE A 143 2.56 2.80 -9.10
CA ILE A 143 1.73 2.38 -10.24
C ILE A 143 0.34 3.02 -10.19
N ILE A 144 -0.38 2.92 -9.07
CA ILE A 144 -1.78 3.36 -8.96
C ILE A 144 -1.98 4.80 -9.44
N PRO A 145 -1.22 5.81 -8.95
CA PRO A 145 -1.37 7.17 -9.45
C PRO A 145 -0.90 7.34 -10.91
N SER A 146 0.02 6.51 -11.38
CA SER A 146 0.64 6.64 -12.69
C SER A 146 -0.20 6.09 -13.83
N VAL A 147 -1.09 5.13 -13.57
CA VAL A 147 -1.90 4.45 -14.59
C VAL A 147 -3.28 5.05 -14.82
N SER A 148 -3.59 6.20 -14.19
CA SER A 148 -4.88 6.88 -14.28
C SER A 148 -5.28 7.31 -15.71
N GLY A 149 -4.34 7.40 -16.62
CA GLY A 149 -4.56 7.72 -18.04
C GLY A 149 -4.62 6.52 -18.97
N LEU A 150 -4.52 5.28 -18.45
CA LEU A 150 -4.72 4.05 -19.23
C LEU A 150 -6.21 3.77 -19.47
N ASP A 151 -6.49 2.90 -20.45
CA ASP A 151 -7.83 2.30 -20.62
C ASP A 151 -8.26 1.58 -19.34
N ASP A 152 -9.56 1.62 -19.03
CA ASP A 152 -10.09 1.08 -17.77
C ASP A 152 -9.66 -0.36 -17.49
N GLY A 153 -9.67 -1.23 -18.52
CA GLY A 153 -9.28 -2.63 -18.37
C GLY A 153 -7.78 -2.83 -18.07
N ASP A 154 -6.92 -2.01 -18.67
CA ASP A 154 -5.48 -2.06 -18.45
C ASP A 154 -5.11 -1.38 -17.13
N ARG A 155 -5.80 -0.28 -16.78
CA ARG A 155 -5.67 0.38 -15.48
C ARG A 155 -6.03 -0.56 -14.33
N GLU A 156 -7.21 -1.19 -14.38
CA GLU A 156 -7.63 -2.13 -13.35
C GLU A 156 -6.69 -3.34 -13.25
N PHE A 157 -6.25 -3.88 -14.39
CA PHE A 157 -5.26 -4.96 -14.41
C PHE A 157 -3.98 -4.56 -13.67
N MET A 158 -3.43 -3.37 -13.94
CA MET A 158 -2.20 -2.89 -13.32
C MET A 158 -2.36 -2.63 -11.82
N VAL A 159 -3.51 -2.07 -11.41
CA VAL A 159 -3.84 -1.86 -9.99
C VAL A 159 -3.88 -3.20 -9.26
N TYR A 160 -4.63 -4.19 -9.78
CA TYR A 160 -4.68 -5.52 -9.16
C TYR A 160 -3.32 -6.23 -9.18
N GLU A 161 -2.60 -6.21 -10.32
CA GLU A 161 -1.30 -6.87 -10.45
C GLU A 161 -0.29 -6.31 -9.45
N SER A 162 -0.17 -4.99 -9.34
CA SER A 162 0.78 -4.36 -8.41
C SER A 162 0.41 -4.60 -6.95
N THR A 163 -0.87 -4.51 -6.60
CA THR A 163 -1.35 -4.78 -5.25
C THR A 163 -1.10 -6.24 -4.85
N PHE A 164 -1.38 -7.20 -5.75
CA PHE A 164 -1.06 -8.61 -5.49
C PHE A 164 0.46 -8.87 -5.43
N SER A 165 1.26 -8.15 -6.23
CA SER A 165 2.72 -8.23 -6.15
C SER A 165 3.23 -7.81 -4.77
N ASP A 166 2.70 -6.72 -4.22
CA ASP A 166 3.02 -6.26 -2.86
C ASP A 166 2.65 -7.32 -1.82
N ILE A 167 1.41 -7.84 -1.88
CA ILE A 167 0.89 -8.83 -0.95
C ILE A 167 1.71 -10.13 -0.99
N PHE A 168 1.87 -10.71 -2.17
CA PHE A 168 2.59 -11.97 -2.35
C PHE A 168 4.07 -11.82 -2.03
N GLY A 169 4.67 -10.69 -2.38
CA GLY A 169 6.07 -10.41 -2.10
C GLY A 169 6.35 -10.32 -0.59
N ILE A 170 5.54 -9.56 0.13
CA ILE A 170 5.66 -9.45 1.58
C ILE A 170 5.43 -10.81 2.25
N MET A 171 4.40 -11.55 1.82
CA MET A 171 4.12 -12.88 2.35
C MET A 171 5.27 -13.85 2.08
N ALA A 172 5.76 -13.91 0.84
CA ALA A 172 6.86 -14.80 0.46
C ALA A 172 8.13 -14.48 1.25
N PHE A 173 8.45 -13.20 1.46
CA PHE A 173 9.61 -12.77 2.23
C PHE A 173 9.55 -13.28 3.68
N TYR A 174 8.45 -13.00 4.39
CA TYR A 174 8.35 -13.45 5.80
C TYR A 174 8.18 -14.95 5.94
N LEU A 175 7.54 -15.63 4.98
CA LEU A 175 7.49 -17.09 4.96
C LEU A 175 8.86 -17.72 4.75
N LEU A 176 9.67 -17.16 3.86
CA LEU A 176 11.04 -17.62 3.64
C LEU A 176 11.86 -17.47 4.92
N LEU A 177 11.84 -16.30 5.55
CA LEU A 177 12.60 -16.02 6.77
C LEU A 177 12.13 -16.83 7.98
N GLY A 178 10.83 -17.07 8.12
CA GLY A 178 10.26 -17.87 9.20
C GLY A 178 10.60 -19.37 9.14
N ASN A 179 11.10 -19.86 7.99
CA ASN A 179 11.46 -21.26 7.78
C ASN A 179 12.97 -21.47 7.50
N SER A 180 13.80 -20.51 7.83
CA SER A 180 15.24 -20.50 7.53
C SER A 180 16.04 -21.63 8.22
N GLU A 181 15.54 -22.20 9.31
CA GLU A 181 16.24 -23.21 10.12
C GLU A 181 15.93 -24.67 9.71
N THR A 182 15.07 -24.91 8.72
CA THR A 182 14.64 -26.26 8.34
C THR A 182 15.54 -26.88 7.27
N ALA A 183 16.12 -28.04 7.59
CA ALA A 183 17.13 -28.71 6.77
C ALA A 183 16.60 -29.48 5.54
N SER A 184 15.29 -29.69 5.36
CA SER A 184 14.69 -30.47 4.28
C SER A 184 13.62 -29.72 3.51
N ALA A 185 13.70 -29.72 2.17
CA ALA A 185 12.74 -29.03 1.30
C ALA A 185 11.28 -29.48 1.54
N ASN A 186 11.04 -30.77 1.79
CA ASN A 186 9.69 -31.28 2.09
C ASN A 186 9.15 -30.77 3.43
N THR A 187 10.00 -30.69 4.45
CA THR A 187 9.64 -30.15 5.77
C THR A 187 9.36 -28.65 5.68
N VAL A 188 10.15 -27.91 4.89
CA VAL A 188 9.92 -26.48 4.60
C VAL A 188 8.56 -26.28 3.96
N LEU A 189 8.22 -27.07 2.94
CA LEU A 189 6.95 -26.93 2.22
C LEU A 189 5.73 -27.23 3.12
N LEU A 190 5.83 -28.27 3.97
CA LEU A 190 4.80 -28.61 4.95
C LEU A 190 4.66 -27.53 6.03
N ASN A 191 5.77 -27.02 6.56
CA ASN A 191 5.77 -25.95 7.55
C ASN A 191 5.20 -24.65 6.99
N ILE A 192 5.56 -24.28 5.77
CA ILE A 192 4.98 -23.12 5.07
C ILE A 192 3.48 -23.30 4.91
N GLY A 193 3.02 -24.48 4.45
CA GLY A 193 1.60 -24.76 4.27
C GLY A 193 0.81 -24.71 5.57
N THR A 194 1.31 -25.33 6.63
CA THR A 194 0.67 -25.32 7.96
C THR A 194 0.67 -23.94 8.59
N ASN A 195 1.78 -23.20 8.54
CA ASN A 195 1.87 -21.83 9.04
C ASN A 195 0.91 -20.88 8.29
N LEU A 196 0.82 -21.00 6.97
CA LEU A 196 -0.14 -20.22 6.17
C LEU A 196 -1.58 -20.55 6.55
N LEU A 197 -1.93 -21.82 6.68
CA LEU A 197 -3.28 -22.25 7.03
C LEU A 197 -3.66 -21.74 8.43
N VAL A 198 -2.81 -21.95 9.43
CA VAL A 198 -3.04 -21.49 10.81
C VAL A 198 -3.16 -19.97 10.86
N THR A 199 -2.23 -19.26 10.22
CA THR A 199 -2.26 -17.78 10.15
C THR A 199 -3.52 -17.28 9.46
N PHE A 200 -3.94 -17.93 8.36
CA PHE A 200 -5.15 -17.55 7.62
C PHE A 200 -6.41 -17.74 8.48
N ILE A 201 -6.57 -18.90 9.12
CA ILE A 201 -7.71 -19.18 10.01
C ILE A 201 -7.76 -18.17 11.16
N LEU A 202 -6.61 -17.95 11.81
CA LEU A 202 -6.49 -16.99 12.91
C LEU A 202 -6.82 -15.57 12.43
N ALA A 203 -6.30 -15.17 11.27
CA ALA A 203 -6.53 -13.87 10.69
C ALA A 203 -8.02 -13.65 10.37
N VAL A 204 -8.70 -14.64 9.79
CA VAL A 204 -10.14 -14.57 9.53
C VAL A 204 -10.93 -14.42 10.84
N VAL A 205 -10.67 -15.27 11.84
CA VAL A 205 -11.38 -15.23 13.13
C VAL A 205 -11.18 -13.89 13.83
N VAL A 206 -9.92 -13.44 13.94
CA VAL A 206 -9.58 -12.16 14.60
C VAL A 206 -10.19 -10.98 13.84
N SER A 207 -10.13 -10.99 12.51
CA SER A 207 -10.73 -9.93 11.69
C SER A 207 -12.24 -9.86 11.86
N TYR A 208 -12.94 -10.99 11.92
CA TYR A 208 -14.38 -11.03 12.22
C TYR A 208 -14.69 -10.43 13.60
N VAL A 209 -13.93 -10.82 14.63
CA VAL A 209 -14.11 -10.28 15.98
C VAL A 209 -13.83 -8.78 16.00
N LEU A 210 -12.74 -8.35 15.35
CA LEU A 210 -12.35 -6.94 15.33
C LEU A 210 -13.39 -6.07 14.62
N VAL A 211 -13.85 -6.45 13.43
CA VAL A 211 -14.90 -5.75 12.69
C VAL A 211 -16.18 -5.68 13.50
N TYR A 212 -16.58 -6.81 14.15
CA TYR A 212 -17.76 -6.86 14.99
C TYR A 212 -17.68 -5.93 16.21
N VAL A 213 -16.54 -5.90 16.89
CA VAL A 213 -16.31 -5.03 18.05
C VAL A 213 -16.28 -3.56 17.63
N LEU A 214 -15.54 -3.23 16.58
CA LEU A 214 -15.35 -1.85 16.12
C LEU A 214 -16.64 -1.15 15.69
N GLN A 215 -17.56 -1.87 15.06
CA GLN A 215 -18.87 -1.28 14.70
C GLN A 215 -19.75 -0.94 15.92
N LYS A 216 -19.50 -1.59 17.08
CA LYS A 216 -20.26 -1.31 18.32
C LYS A 216 -19.69 -0.12 19.09
N ILE A 217 -18.43 0.23 18.86
CA ILE A 217 -17.79 1.35 19.54
C ILE A 217 -18.24 2.65 18.88
N THR A 218 -18.89 3.52 19.66
CA THR A 218 -19.37 4.84 19.23
C THR A 218 -18.42 5.98 19.62
N SER A 219 -17.29 5.65 20.27
CA SER A 219 -16.31 6.64 20.70
C SER A 219 -15.62 7.33 19.50
N PRO A 220 -15.35 8.64 19.56
CA PRO A 220 -14.63 9.36 18.53
C PRO A 220 -13.16 8.87 18.35
N VAL A 221 -12.59 8.22 19.38
CA VAL A 221 -11.21 7.67 19.32
C VAL A 221 -11.15 6.22 18.89
N LYS A 222 -12.24 5.64 18.36
CA LYS A 222 -12.34 4.22 17.96
C LYS A 222 -11.24 3.81 16.96
N LEU A 223 -10.81 4.71 16.07
CA LEU A 223 -9.81 4.44 15.04
C LEU A 223 -8.42 4.23 15.65
N PHE A 224 -8.01 5.11 16.57
CA PHE A 224 -6.72 4.96 17.27
C PHE A 224 -6.68 3.70 18.13
N LEU A 225 -7.79 3.38 18.80
CA LEU A 225 -7.92 2.14 19.56
C LEU A 225 -7.75 0.92 18.66
N SER A 226 -8.38 0.91 17.49
CA SER A 226 -8.29 -0.21 16.55
C SER A 226 -6.90 -0.35 15.94
N ILE A 227 -6.21 0.75 15.61
CA ILE A 227 -4.81 0.71 15.19
C ILE A 227 -3.93 0.15 16.30
N ALA A 228 -4.13 0.59 17.55
CA ALA A 228 -3.39 0.04 18.68
C ALA A 228 -3.62 -1.48 18.84
N VAL A 229 -4.85 -1.95 18.64
CA VAL A 229 -5.18 -3.40 18.64
C VAL A 229 -4.50 -4.11 17.48
N LEU A 230 -4.50 -3.55 16.27
CA LEU A 230 -3.80 -4.13 15.12
C LEU A 230 -2.29 -4.23 15.36
N LEU A 231 -1.68 -3.17 15.91
CA LEU A 231 -0.25 -3.15 16.28
C LEU A 231 0.06 -4.20 17.36
N LEU A 232 -0.80 -4.33 18.35
CA LEU A 232 -0.66 -5.33 19.42
C LEU A 232 -0.72 -6.75 18.85
N ILE A 233 -1.73 -7.05 18.03
CA ILE A 233 -1.90 -8.37 17.42
C ILE A 233 -0.75 -8.67 16.47
N TYR A 234 -0.30 -7.69 15.67
CA TYR A 234 0.89 -7.80 14.84
C TYR A 234 2.11 -8.21 15.67
N SER A 235 2.35 -7.52 16.78
CA SER A 235 3.51 -7.79 17.64
C SER A 235 3.43 -9.18 18.28
N ILE A 236 2.24 -9.59 18.75
CA ILE A 236 2.01 -10.94 19.31
C ILE A 236 2.24 -12.01 18.25
N GLN A 237 1.70 -11.85 17.05
CA GLN A 237 1.91 -12.82 15.97
C GLN A 237 3.37 -12.93 15.55
N LYS A 238 4.11 -11.82 15.54
CA LYS A 238 5.54 -11.82 15.26
C LYS A 238 6.32 -12.62 16.31
N LEU A 239 5.94 -12.50 17.61
CA LEU A 239 6.53 -13.31 18.69
C LEU A 239 6.21 -14.80 18.56
N LEU A 240 5.06 -15.15 17.95
CA LEU A 240 4.65 -16.53 17.70
C LEU A 240 5.17 -17.09 16.37
N HIS A 241 6.07 -16.39 15.68
CA HIS A 241 6.60 -16.74 14.35
C HIS A 241 5.53 -16.98 13.27
N LEU A 242 4.35 -16.34 13.41
CA LEU A 242 3.29 -16.33 12.40
C LEU A 242 3.49 -15.15 11.43
N SER A 243 2.76 -15.15 10.33
CA SER A 243 2.79 -14.05 9.35
C SER A 243 1.80 -12.91 9.72
N PRO A 244 2.18 -11.90 10.51
CA PRO A 244 1.23 -10.93 11.06
C PRO A 244 0.58 -10.04 9.99
N LEU A 245 1.23 -9.85 8.86
CA LEU A 245 0.70 -9.02 7.76
C LEU A 245 -0.49 -9.65 7.04
N VAL A 246 -0.62 -10.98 7.08
CA VAL A 246 -1.79 -11.69 6.55
C VAL A 246 -3.06 -11.28 7.31
N LEU A 247 -2.97 -11.08 8.61
CA LEU A 247 -4.11 -10.61 9.40
C LEU A 247 -4.53 -9.20 8.99
N ILE A 248 -3.57 -8.29 8.85
CA ILE A 248 -3.85 -6.89 8.46
C ILE A 248 -4.49 -6.86 7.07
N LEU A 249 -3.96 -7.66 6.15
CA LEU A 249 -4.52 -7.83 4.81
C LEU A 249 -5.97 -8.32 4.86
N ILE A 250 -6.24 -9.41 5.59
CA ILE A 250 -7.58 -10.00 5.68
C ILE A 250 -8.54 -9.02 6.37
N PHE A 251 -8.10 -8.32 7.40
CA PHE A 251 -8.90 -7.30 8.07
C PHE A 251 -9.29 -6.18 7.11
N GLY A 252 -8.33 -5.62 6.36
CA GLY A 252 -8.59 -4.57 5.38
C GLY A 252 -9.50 -5.04 4.23
N LEU A 253 -9.26 -6.26 3.70
CA LEU A 253 -10.11 -6.87 2.69
C LEU A 253 -11.54 -7.10 3.17
N MET A 254 -11.72 -7.58 4.39
CA MET A 254 -13.05 -7.79 4.99
C MET A 254 -13.78 -6.47 5.23
N LEU A 255 -13.07 -5.43 5.63
CA LEU A 255 -13.63 -4.12 5.85
C LEU A 255 -14.09 -3.47 4.53
N ASN A 256 -13.26 -3.54 3.49
CA ASN A 256 -13.58 -3.01 2.17
C ASN A 256 -14.68 -3.81 1.45
N ASN A 257 -14.61 -5.15 1.54
CA ASN A 257 -15.52 -6.05 0.83
C ASN A 257 -16.56 -6.67 1.78
N HIS A 258 -17.06 -5.90 2.75
CA HIS A 258 -17.97 -6.40 3.78
C HIS A 258 -19.21 -7.10 3.22
N ARG A 259 -19.74 -6.67 2.09
CA ARG A 259 -20.92 -7.29 1.43
C ARG A 259 -20.65 -8.73 0.96
N ILE A 260 -19.37 -9.06 0.62
CA ILE A 260 -18.98 -10.42 0.22
C ILE A 260 -18.75 -11.30 1.44
N PHE A 261 -18.04 -10.79 2.44
CA PHE A 261 -17.68 -11.55 3.64
C PHE A 261 -18.83 -11.67 4.64
N PHE A 262 -19.79 -10.72 4.60
CA PHE A 262 -20.96 -10.70 5.46
C PHE A 262 -22.25 -10.63 4.63
N PRO A 263 -22.57 -11.68 3.84
CA PRO A 263 -23.73 -11.66 2.96
C PRO A 263 -25.00 -11.45 3.76
N GLN A 264 -25.80 -10.45 3.38
CA GLN A 264 -27.14 -10.27 3.92
C GLN A 264 -27.97 -11.45 3.46
N TRP A 265 -28.28 -12.37 4.36
CA TRP A 265 -29.13 -13.51 4.07
C TRP A 265 -30.55 -13.01 3.87
N ASN A 266 -31.07 -13.18 2.66
CA ASN A 266 -32.41 -12.73 2.30
C ASN A 266 -33.45 -13.31 3.27
N ARG A 267 -34.18 -12.45 3.98
CA ARG A 267 -35.15 -12.79 5.05
C ARG A 267 -36.30 -13.68 4.58
N GLU A 268 -36.53 -13.81 3.28
CA GLU A 268 -37.72 -14.49 2.72
C GLU A 268 -37.63 -16.03 2.69
N LYS A 269 -36.46 -16.64 2.92
CA LYS A 269 -36.30 -18.11 2.86
C LYS A 269 -35.97 -18.77 4.21
N LYS A 270 -36.37 -18.18 5.35
CA LYS A 270 -36.00 -18.70 6.65
C LYS A 270 -37.10 -19.46 7.36
N LYS A 271 -36.93 -20.77 7.50
CA LYS A 271 -37.70 -21.58 8.47
C LYS A 271 -36.85 -22.29 9.56
N TRP A 272 -35.52 -22.28 9.51
CA TRP A 272 -34.69 -22.99 10.51
C TRP A 272 -33.35 -22.28 10.77
N ASN A 273 -33.26 -21.42 11.80
CA ASN A 273 -31.98 -20.96 12.33
C ASN A 273 -32.01 -20.84 13.84
N ILE A 274 -31.29 -21.73 14.50
CA ILE A 274 -31.05 -21.74 15.95
C ILE A 274 -29.89 -20.81 16.33
N LEU A 275 -29.01 -20.41 15.36
CA LEU A 275 -27.94 -19.43 15.59
C LEU A 275 -28.28 -18.08 14.96
N PRO A 276 -27.97 -16.95 15.64
CA PRO A 276 -28.10 -15.63 15.02
C PRO A 276 -27.20 -15.55 13.80
N SER A 277 -27.77 -15.26 12.63
CA SER A 277 -27.00 -15.07 11.40
C SER A 277 -26.03 -13.92 11.59
N PRO A 278 -24.74 -14.08 11.25
CA PRO A 278 -23.76 -12.99 11.33
C PRO A 278 -24.20 -11.72 10.58
N ALA A 279 -25.04 -11.86 9.56
CA ALA A 279 -25.64 -10.75 8.81
C ALA A 279 -26.53 -9.80 9.65
N ASN A 280 -27.16 -10.29 10.74
CA ASN A 280 -27.96 -9.44 11.64
C ASN A 280 -27.09 -8.67 12.65
N LEU A 281 -25.79 -8.94 12.69
CA LEU A 281 -24.86 -8.33 13.63
C LEU A 281 -24.18 -7.07 13.07
N LEU A 282 -24.26 -6.85 11.74
CA LEU A 282 -23.62 -5.74 11.06
C LEU A 282 -24.64 -4.73 10.57
N ASN A 283 -24.33 -3.45 10.77
CA ASN A 283 -25.12 -2.32 10.26
C ASN A 283 -24.35 -1.73 9.05
N ASP A 284 -24.93 -1.82 7.84
CA ASP A 284 -24.31 -1.35 6.60
C ASP A 284 -23.84 0.11 6.68
N ARG A 285 -24.65 1.00 7.25
CA ARG A 285 -24.28 2.41 7.40
C ARG A 285 -23.03 2.59 8.26
N ARG A 286 -22.96 1.87 9.39
CA ARG A 286 -21.78 1.92 10.27
C ARG A 286 -20.53 1.30 9.62
N MET A 287 -20.73 0.28 8.79
CA MET A 287 -19.62 -0.33 8.03
C MET A 287 -19.07 0.64 6.99
N HIS A 288 -19.92 1.36 6.25
CA HIS A 288 -19.48 2.38 5.31
C HIS A 288 -18.74 3.53 6.00
N GLU A 289 -19.27 4.03 7.12
CA GLU A 289 -18.59 5.06 7.91
C GLU A 289 -17.23 4.55 8.41
N LEU A 290 -17.17 3.33 8.93
CA LEU A 290 -15.93 2.71 9.41
C LEU A 290 -14.90 2.55 8.30
N HIS A 291 -15.32 2.03 7.13
CA HIS A 291 -14.45 1.90 5.96
C HIS A 291 -13.89 3.26 5.53
N ARG A 292 -14.74 4.28 5.38
CA ARG A 292 -14.33 5.63 4.98
C ARG A 292 -13.31 6.22 5.95
N ASP A 293 -13.60 6.12 7.24
CA ASP A 293 -12.73 6.68 8.28
C ASP A 293 -11.37 5.98 8.31
N TYR A 294 -11.34 4.64 8.16
CA TYR A 294 -10.10 3.88 8.05
C TYR A 294 -9.32 4.21 6.79
N HIS A 295 -10.00 4.32 5.65
CA HIS A 295 -9.37 4.62 4.38
C HIS A 295 -8.67 5.99 4.43
N LEU A 296 -9.34 7.03 4.92
CA LEU A 296 -8.74 8.36 5.06
C LEU A 296 -7.54 8.35 6.02
N LEU A 297 -7.70 7.77 7.21
CA LEU A 297 -6.63 7.70 8.20
C LEU A 297 -5.41 6.93 7.66
N THR A 298 -5.67 5.82 6.96
CA THR A 298 -4.62 4.97 6.40
C THR A 298 -3.89 5.67 5.26
N LEU A 299 -4.61 6.36 4.36
CA LEU A 299 -4.02 7.15 3.27
C LEU A 299 -3.08 8.24 3.80
N GLU A 300 -3.54 9.04 4.77
CA GLU A 300 -2.72 10.13 5.34
C GLU A 300 -1.52 9.59 6.11
N SER A 301 -1.72 8.54 6.92
CA SER A 301 -0.62 7.91 7.66
C SER A 301 0.41 7.28 6.73
N ALA A 302 -0.04 6.54 5.72
CA ALA A 302 0.84 5.94 4.73
C ALA A 302 1.60 7.00 3.90
N PHE A 303 0.95 8.13 3.59
CA PHE A 303 1.63 9.26 2.92
C PHE A 303 2.78 9.81 3.76
N VAL A 304 2.54 10.09 5.04
CA VAL A 304 3.58 10.59 5.96
C VAL A 304 4.72 9.59 6.08
N ILE A 305 4.40 8.32 6.31
CA ILE A 305 5.41 7.27 6.46
C ILE A 305 6.22 7.09 5.18
N ARG A 306 5.58 7.03 4.01
CA ARG A 306 6.27 6.97 2.71
C ARG A 306 7.23 8.14 2.53
N THR A 307 6.79 9.34 2.87
CA THR A 307 7.61 10.55 2.78
C THR A 307 8.89 10.43 3.60
N PHE A 308 8.74 10.18 4.89
CA PHE A 308 9.90 10.03 5.77
C PHE A 308 10.82 8.90 5.30
N PHE A 309 10.23 7.80 4.86
CA PHE A 309 10.98 6.64 4.46
C PHE A 309 11.83 6.87 3.20
N PHE A 310 11.26 7.51 2.18
CA PHE A 310 12.02 7.83 0.96
C PHE A 310 13.09 8.89 1.19
N VAL A 311 12.81 9.88 2.05
CA VAL A 311 13.82 10.89 2.43
C VAL A 311 14.94 10.24 3.23
N LEU A 312 14.62 9.43 4.24
CA LEU A 312 15.62 8.70 5.02
C LEU A 312 16.43 7.74 4.13
N PHE A 313 15.77 7.01 3.22
CA PHE A 313 16.48 6.17 2.26
C PHE A 313 17.46 7.00 1.42
N GLY A 314 17.01 8.14 0.87
CA GLY A 314 17.90 9.06 0.14
C GLY A 314 19.08 9.55 0.97
N MET A 315 18.90 9.73 2.29
CA MET A 315 19.98 10.11 3.21
C MET A 315 20.98 9.00 3.49
N THR A 316 20.56 7.72 3.45
CA THR A 316 21.45 6.57 3.69
C THR A 316 22.26 6.19 2.48
N VAL A 317 21.81 6.52 1.28
CA VAL A 317 22.49 6.16 0.04
C VAL A 317 23.72 7.02 -0.19
N SER A 318 24.85 6.37 -0.48
CA SER A 318 26.09 7.05 -0.91
C SER A 318 26.02 7.40 -2.39
N LEU A 319 26.23 8.68 -2.72
CA LEU A 319 26.40 9.07 -4.14
C LEU A 319 27.61 8.42 -4.80
N ALA A 320 28.61 8.03 -4.03
CA ALA A 320 29.77 7.30 -4.54
C ALA A 320 29.36 5.95 -5.18
N ALA A 321 28.29 5.31 -4.67
CA ALA A 321 27.76 4.08 -5.26
C ALA A 321 27.24 4.28 -6.71
N LEU A 322 26.76 5.48 -7.05
CA LEU A 322 26.33 5.82 -8.42
C LEU A 322 27.50 6.07 -9.38
N THR A 323 28.73 6.17 -8.87
CA THR A 323 29.95 6.28 -9.67
C THR A 323 30.71 4.97 -9.78
N ASP A 324 30.33 3.96 -8.99
CA ASP A 324 30.89 2.62 -9.04
C ASP A 324 30.29 1.83 -10.21
N LEU A 325 31.15 1.50 -11.17
CA LEU A 325 30.74 0.77 -12.38
C LEU A 325 30.21 -0.63 -12.07
N HIS A 326 30.69 -1.28 -11.01
CA HIS A 326 30.18 -2.58 -10.56
C HIS A 326 28.74 -2.48 -10.10
N VAL A 327 28.45 -1.54 -9.21
CA VAL A 327 27.11 -1.30 -8.67
C VAL A 327 26.10 -0.97 -9.79
N ILE A 328 26.51 -0.12 -10.73
CA ILE A 328 25.67 0.23 -11.89
C ILE A 328 25.41 -0.98 -12.77
N THR A 329 26.46 -1.76 -13.10
CA THR A 329 26.33 -2.91 -13.98
C THR A 329 25.43 -3.99 -13.36
N GLU A 330 25.62 -4.32 -12.10
CA GLU A 330 24.80 -5.30 -11.38
C GLU A 330 23.35 -4.86 -11.29
N GLY A 331 23.09 -3.58 -10.95
CA GLY A 331 21.76 -3.00 -10.94
C GLY A 331 21.06 -3.05 -12.30
N LEU A 332 21.79 -2.75 -13.39
CA LEU A 332 21.25 -2.85 -14.75
C LEU A 332 20.96 -4.29 -15.18
N ILE A 333 21.82 -5.25 -14.83
CA ILE A 333 21.58 -6.67 -15.11
C ILE A 333 20.31 -7.14 -14.39
N ILE A 334 20.15 -6.78 -13.11
CA ILE A 334 18.94 -7.11 -12.35
C ILE A 334 17.71 -6.46 -13.00
N CYS A 335 17.78 -5.21 -13.44
CA CYS A 335 16.69 -4.58 -14.19
C CYS A 335 16.36 -5.34 -15.48
N CYS A 336 17.36 -5.76 -16.24
CA CYS A 336 17.15 -6.58 -17.44
C CYS A 336 16.45 -7.90 -17.11
N ILE A 337 16.85 -8.59 -16.05
CA ILE A 337 16.19 -9.81 -15.57
C ILE A 337 14.72 -9.53 -15.23
N LEU A 338 14.45 -8.47 -14.49
CA LEU A 338 13.10 -8.08 -14.10
C LEU A 338 12.19 -7.82 -15.30
N PHE A 339 12.65 -7.05 -16.27
CA PHE A 339 11.89 -6.76 -17.49
C PHE A 339 11.77 -7.97 -18.41
N ALA A 340 12.78 -8.86 -18.48
CA ALA A 340 12.73 -10.09 -19.26
C ALA A 340 11.66 -11.06 -18.70
N VAL A 341 11.64 -11.29 -17.39
CA VAL A 341 10.63 -12.15 -16.76
C VAL A 341 9.24 -11.54 -16.91
N ARG A 342 9.11 -10.22 -16.76
CA ARG A 342 7.85 -9.52 -17.00
C ARG A 342 7.37 -9.66 -18.44
N PHE A 343 8.25 -9.52 -19.41
CA PHE A 343 7.94 -9.75 -20.83
C PHE A 343 7.39 -11.16 -21.06
N LEU A 344 8.05 -12.18 -20.51
CA LEU A 344 7.59 -13.58 -20.62
C LEU A 344 6.23 -13.78 -19.99
N SER A 345 5.98 -13.23 -18.81
CA SER A 345 4.69 -13.34 -18.13
C SER A 345 3.56 -12.64 -18.90
N LEU A 346 3.81 -11.44 -19.46
CA LEU A 346 2.82 -10.71 -20.22
C LEU A 346 2.53 -11.33 -21.59
N ILE A 347 3.50 -11.94 -22.28
CA ILE A 347 3.27 -12.69 -23.52
C ILE A 347 2.23 -13.78 -23.31
N VAL A 348 2.30 -14.50 -22.19
CA VAL A 348 1.39 -15.60 -21.89
C VAL A 348 -0.02 -15.09 -21.60
N PHE A 349 -0.15 -14.01 -20.83
CA PHE A 349 -1.43 -13.59 -20.29
C PHE A 349 -2.06 -12.37 -20.96
N LYS A 350 -1.28 -11.48 -21.61
CA LYS A 350 -1.75 -10.17 -22.15
C LYS A 350 -1.24 -9.88 -23.56
N ARG A 351 -1.17 -10.88 -24.41
CA ARG A 351 -0.53 -10.86 -25.74
C ARG A 351 -0.91 -9.67 -26.65
N ARG A 352 -2.14 -9.14 -26.58
CA ARG A 352 -2.63 -8.06 -27.46
C ARG A 352 -2.39 -6.65 -26.94
N SER A 353 -2.26 -6.44 -25.61
CA SER A 353 -2.04 -5.12 -25.00
C SER A 353 -0.83 -5.15 -24.06
N MET A 354 0.30 -5.65 -24.55
CA MET A 354 1.50 -5.77 -23.74
C MET A 354 2.19 -4.42 -23.55
N PHE A 355 2.10 -3.54 -24.55
CA PHE A 355 2.65 -2.19 -24.47
C PHE A 355 1.53 -1.18 -24.16
N PRO A 356 1.69 -0.23 -23.21
CA PRO A 356 2.90 0.11 -22.45
C PRO A 356 3.12 -0.71 -21.16
N LEU A 357 2.25 -1.68 -20.81
CA LEU A 357 2.24 -2.37 -19.52
C LEU A 357 3.58 -3.02 -19.15
N LEU A 358 4.36 -3.46 -20.16
CA LEU A 358 5.69 -4.05 -19.97
C LEU A 358 6.63 -3.12 -19.20
N TYR A 359 6.60 -1.83 -19.54
CA TYR A 359 7.50 -0.84 -18.98
C TYR A 359 7.02 -0.26 -17.66
N ILE A 360 5.74 -0.46 -17.31
CA ILE A 360 5.15 0.00 -16.06
C ILE A 360 5.41 -1.04 -14.97
N ALA A 361 6.64 -1.06 -14.47
CA ALA A 361 7.07 -1.99 -13.41
C ALA A 361 8.07 -1.34 -12.45
N PRO A 362 7.75 -0.18 -11.86
CA PRO A 362 8.66 0.50 -10.95
C PRO A 362 8.85 -0.31 -9.66
N ARG A 363 10.05 -0.25 -9.11
CA ARG A 363 10.38 -0.74 -7.77
C ARG A 363 10.31 0.43 -6.78
N GLY A 364 9.96 0.15 -5.54
CA GLY A 364 9.69 1.27 -4.63
C GLY A 364 9.74 0.92 -3.15
N LEU A 365 8.75 1.42 -2.42
CA LEU A 365 8.75 1.48 -0.98
C LEU A 365 8.89 0.11 -0.29
N ILE A 366 8.12 -0.89 -0.72
CA ILE A 366 8.16 -2.21 -0.10
C ILE A 366 9.52 -2.88 -0.33
N THR A 367 10.10 -2.72 -1.52
CA THR A 367 11.45 -3.20 -1.81
C THR A 367 12.47 -2.63 -0.83
N ILE A 368 12.43 -1.30 -0.59
CA ILE A 368 13.32 -0.63 0.36
C ILE A 368 13.05 -1.09 1.79
N LEU A 369 11.76 -1.15 2.19
CA LEU A 369 11.35 -1.57 3.54
C LEU A 369 11.87 -2.96 3.88
N LEU A 370 11.67 -3.93 2.99
CA LEU A 370 12.12 -5.30 3.21
C LEU A 370 13.65 -5.40 3.18
N PHE A 371 14.31 -4.59 2.35
CA PHE A 371 15.76 -4.50 2.35
C PHE A 371 16.29 -4.02 3.71
N PHE A 372 15.70 -2.97 4.31
CA PHE A 372 16.09 -2.53 5.64
C PHE A 372 15.76 -3.54 6.75
N GLN A 373 14.72 -4.38 6.57
CA GLN A 373 14.48 -5.50 7.48
C GLN A 373 15.62 -6.53 7.44
N ILE A 374 16.24 -6.77 6.27
CA ILE A 374 17.42 -7.62 6.16
C ILE A 374 18.59 -7.00 6.91
N GLN A 375 18.81 -5.69 6.80
CA GLN A 375 19.91 -4.99 7.48
C GLN A 375 19.70 -4.84 9.00
N GLY A 376 18.46 -4.84 9.45
CA GLY A 376 18.04 -4.69 10.85
C GLY A 376 17.72 -6.03 11.52
N ALA A 377 16.44 -6.37 11.57
CA ALA A 377 15.91 -7.53 12.29
C ALA A 377 16.44 -8.89 11.80
N TYR A 378 16.86 -8.99 10.54
CA TYR A 378 17.32 -10.23 9.90
C TYR A 378 18.79 -10.14 9.46
N ARG A 379 19.60 -9.42 10.22
CA ARG A 379 21.01 -9.14 9.89
C ARG A 379 21.88 -10.38 9.65
N GLN A 380 21.49 -11.55 10.18
CA GLN A 380 22.17 -12.81 9.92
C GLN A 380 22.18 -13.21 8.42
N PHE A 381 21.24 -12.70 7.63
CA PHE A 381 21.17 -12.93 6.17
C PHE A 381 21.75 -11.77 5.35
N ALA A 382 22.21 -10.70 6.03
CA ALA A 382 22.83 -9.58 5.34
C ALA A 382 24.17 -9.99 4.71
N GLN A 383 24.31 -9.68 3.40
CA GLN A 383 25.50 -10.03 2.62
C GLN A 383 26.33 -8.78 2.33
N PRO A 384 27.59 -8.72 2.76
CA PRO A 384 28.46 -7.57 2.53
C PRO A 384 28.70 -7.28 1.04
N GLN A 385 28.56 -8.30 0.18
CA GLN A 385 28.74 -8.19 -1.26
C GLN A 385 27.62 -7.40 -1.94
N PHE A 386 26.42 -7.33 -1.32
CA PHE A 386 25.30 -6.61 -1.89
C PHE A 386 25.32 -5.14 -1.43
N ASP A 387 25.76 -4.25 -2.32
CA ASP A 387 25.78 -2.82 -2.06
C ASP A 387 24.36 -2.19 -2.12
N GLN A 388 24.06 -1.27 -1.19
CA GLN A 388 22.78 -0.54 -1.19
C GLN A 388 22.58 0.29 -2.46
N GLY A 389 23.66 0.69 -3.13
CA GLY A 389 23.61 1.41 -4.40
C GLY A 389 22.93 0.61 -5.50
N ILE A 390 23.02 -0.72 -5.49
CA ILE A 390 22.32 -1.59 -6.45
C ILE A 390 20.80 -1.35 -6.35
N LEU A 391 20.27 -1.27 -5.13
CA LEU A 391 18.85 -1.00 -4.88
C LEU A 391 18.44 0.38 -5.45
N LEU A 392 19.27 1.41 -5.23
CA LEU A 392 19.03 2.75 -5.78
C LEU A 392 19.01 2.71 -7.32
N VAL A 393 19.98 2.06 -7.96
CA VAL A 393 20.04 1.92 -9.43
C VAL A 393 18.76 1.25 -9.95
N ILE A 394 18.30 0.18 -9.33
CA ILE A 394 17.10 -0.55 -9.73
C ILE A 394 15.86 0.35 -9.63
N ILE A 395 15.71 1.08 -8.52
CA ILE A 395 14.57 1.99 -8.31
C ILE A 395 14.58 3.14 -9.33
N LEU A 396 15.75 3.77 -9.54
CA LEU A 396 15.89 4.86 -10.50
C LEU A 396 15.61 4.39 -11.93
N VAL A 397 16.27 3.33 -12.38
CA VAL A 397 16.12 2.81 -13.75
C VAL A 397 14.69 2.36 -14.02
N SER A 398 14.09 1.57 -13.12
CA SER A 398 12.72 1.09 -13.32
C SER A 398 11.70 2.23 -13.34
N SER A 399 11.88 3.26 -12.52
CA SER A 399 11.02 4.45 -12.50
C SER A 399 11.20 5.35 -13.71
N ILE A 400 12.44 5.51 -14.20
CA ILE A 400 12.75 6.28 -15.43
C ILE A 400 12.16 5.57 -16.65
N VAL A 401 12.35 4.25 -16.78
CA VAL A 401 11.77 3.46 -17.88
C VAL A 401 10.25 3.60 -17.90
N MET A 402 9.60 3.49 -16.74
CA MET A 402 8.16 3.73 -16.64
C MET A 402 7.77 5.13 -17.08
N THR A 403 8.47 6.16 -16.59
CA THR A 403 8.17 7.57 -16.91
C THR A 403 8.29 7.82 -18.41
N ILE A 404 9.35 7.33 -19.06
CA ILE A 404 9.54 7.45 -20.51
C ILE A 404 8.38 6.76 -21.24
N ALA A 405 8.00 5.55 -20.83
CA ALA A 405 6.92 4.82 -21.48
C ALA A 405 5.57 5.56 -21.34
N LEU A 406 5.26 6.12 -20.19
CA LEU A 406 4.03 6.90 -19.96
C LEU A 406 4.00 8.15 -20.83
N VAL A 407 5.10 8.91 -20.88
CA VAL A 407 5.20 10.13 -21.69
C VAL A 407 5.08 9.83 -23.18
N GLN A 408 5.76 8.79 -23.68
CA GLN A 408 5.69 8.38 -25.10
C GLN A 408 4.30 7.93 -25.54
N ASN A 409 3.52 7.38 -24.63
CA ASN A 409 2.14 6.98 -24.90
C ASN A 409 1.11 8.08 -24.59
N GLY A 410 1.55 9.31 -24.30
CA GLY A 410 0.66 10.45 -24.02
C GLY A 410 -0.14 10.29 -22.71
N ILE A 411 0.29 9.41 -21.82
CA ILE A 411 -0.38 9.15 -20.55
C ILE A 411 0.09 10.18 -19.53
N THR A 412 -0.83 11.06 -19.14
CA THR A 412 -0.54 12.08 -18.12
C THR A 412 -0.72 11.46 -16.74
N VAL A 413 0.31 11.50 -15.90
CA VAL A 413 0.23 11.10 -14.50
C VAL A 413 -0.66 12.10 -13.77
N ARG A 414 -1.91 11.73 -13.51
CA ARG A 414 -2.76 12.46 -12.57
C ARG A 414 -2.24 12.11 -11.18
N GLY A 415 -1.59 13.04 -10.52
CA GLY A 415 -1.15 12.80 -9.14
C GLY A 415 -2.31 12.40 -8.24
N VAL A 416 -2.03 11.61 -7.21
CA VAL A 416 -3.01 11.23 -6.19
C VAL A 416 -3.75 12.48 -5.74
N THR A 417 -5.03 12.60 -6.09
CA THR A 417 -5.93 13.50 -5.39
C THR A 417 -6.05 12.91 -4.00
N LEU A 418 -5.61 13.63 -2.97
CA LEU A 418 -5.74 13.23 -1.55
C LEU A 418 -7.21 13.10 -1.10
N VAL A 419 -8.12 13.43 -2.00
CA VAL A 419 -9.55 13.16 -1.83
C VAL A 419 -9.88 12.12 -2.90
N PRO A 420 -10.27 10.89 -2.53
CA PRO A 420 -10.90 9.97 -3.48
C PRO A 420 -12.08 10.75 -4.09
N GLU A 421 -12.12 10.86 -5.40
CA GLU A 421 -13.36 11.18 -6.09
C GLU A 421 -14.32 10.08 -5.63
N MET A 422 -15.18 10.42 -4.68
CA MET A 422 -16.27 9.53 -4.28
C MET A 422 -17.06 9.30 -5.55
N VAL A 423 -16.88 8.14 -6.17
CA VAL A 423 -17.82 7.67 -7.19
C VAL A 423 -19.16 7.63 -6.45
N PRO A 424 -20.13 8.49 -6.80
CA PRO A 424 -21.42 8.47 -6.13
C PRO A 424 -21.96 7.05 -6.33
N HIS A 425 -22.20 6.32 -5.26
CA HIS A 425 -22.91 5.05 -5.33
C HIS A 425 -24.26 5.31 -6.00
N GLU A 426 -24.77 4.31 -6.72
CA GLU A 426 -26.07 4.40 -7.40
C GLU A 426 -27.19 4.92 -6.49
N ASP A 427 -27.08 4.72 -5.18
CA ASP A 427 -28.00 5.23 -4.17
C ASP A 427 -27.93 6.76 -3.99
N GLU A 428 -26.75 7.40 -4.16
CA GLU A 428 -26.63 8.87 -4.16
C GLU A 428 -27.13 9.48 -5.48
N LYS A 429 -27.00 8.76 -6.59
CA LYS A 429 -27.62 9.16 -7.86
C LYS A 429 -29.14 9.08 -7.76
N MET A 430 -29.71 8.03 -7.17
CA MET A 430 -31.14 7.93 -6.95
C MET A 430 -31.67 9.00 -6.00
N VAL A 431 -30.93 9.36 -4.96
CA VAL A 431 -31.31 10.45 -4.05
C VAL A 431 -31.18 11.81 -4.73
N SER A 432 -30.13 12.06 -5.50
CA SER A 432 -29.99 13.31 -6.27
C SER A 432 -31.02 13.42 -7.42
N GLU A 433 -31.37 12.33 -8.07
CA GLU A 433 -32.46 12.30 -9.07
C GLU A 433 -33.83 12.46 -8.43
N SER A 434 -34.05 11.91 -7.22
CA SER A 434 -35.31 12.11 -6.48
C SER A 434 -35.48 13.54 -5.98
N ILE A 435 -34.38 14.23 -5.62
CA ILE A 435 -34.38 15.65 -5.23
C ILE A 435 -34.55 16.55 -6.47
N ALA A 436 -33.93 16.17 -7.60
CA ALA A 436 -34.06 16.92 -8.85
C ALA A 436 -35.43 16.76 -9.53
N SER A 437 -36.17 15.69 -9.21
CA SER A 437 -37.54 15.43 -9.72
C SER A 437 -38.63 15.92 -8.77
N ALA A 438 -38.30 16.43 -7.61
CA ALA A 438 -39.26 17.13 -6.74
C ALA A 438 -39.53 18.52 -7.33
N ASP A 439 -40.70 18.68 -7.91
CA ASP A 439 -41.27 19.90 -8.48
C ASP A 439 -41.23 21.04 -7.44
N PRO A 440 -40.57 22.18 -7.70
CA PRO A 440 -40.51 23.26 -6.75
C PRO A 440 -41.85 24.00 -6.56
N ASP A 441 -42.91 23.65 -7.31
CA ASP A 441 -44.19 24.36 -7.32
C ASP A 441 -45.37 23.63 -6.60
N ALA A 442 -45.14 22.51 -5.95
CA ALA A 442 -46.18 21.84 -5.18
C ALA A 442 -46.04 22.17 -3.68
N ASP A 443 -46.57 23.28 -3.24
CA ASP A 443 -47.06 23.64 -1.94
C ASP A 443 -46.81 25.14 -1.63
N ALA A 444 -47.53 26.02 -2.34
CA ALA A 444 -47.82 27.35 -1.84
C ALA A 444 -49.24 27.31 -1.22
N PRO A 445 -49.40 27.58 0.05
CA PRO A 445 -50.75 27.71 0.60
C PRO A 445 -51.39 28.99 0.05
N GLU A 446 -52.63 28.83 -0.51
CA GLU A 446 -53.49 29.93 -0.91
C GLU A 446 -53.78 30.83 0.34
N GLU A 447 -53.32 32.06 0.30
CA GLU A 447 -53.79 33.15 1.15
C GLU A 447 -55.20 33.49 0.72
N GLN A 448 -56.21 32.99 1.48
CA GLN A 448 -57.58 33.49 1.43
C GLN A 448 -57.62 34.85 2.10
N SER A 449 -57.83 35.86 1.29
CA SER A 449 -58.30 37.19 1.65
C SER A 449 -59.65 37.13 2.39
N ALA A 450 -59.69 37.62 3.62
CA ALA A 450 -60.92 38.07 4.24
C ALA A 450 -60.73 39.53 4.69
N GLN A 451 -61.25 40.43 3.88
CA GLN A 451 -61.63 41.77 4.29
C GLN A 451 -62.93 41.72 5.11
N GLU A 452 -63.05 42.78 5.90
CA GLU A 452 -64.26 43.31 6.54
C GLU A 452 -64.55 42.95 7.96
N GLY A 453 -64.68 44.03 8.72
CA GLY A 453 -65.44 44.12 9.93
C GLY A 453 -64.92 45.12 10.95
N GLU A 454 -65.30 46.35 10.71
CA GLU A 454 -65.21 47.57 11.53
C GLU A 454 -65.94 47.42 12.89
N GLU A 455 -65.56 48.32 13.83
CA GLU A 455 -66.33 48.92 14.94
C GLU A 455 -66.18 48.31 16.35
N ASP A 456 -65.53 49.09 17.17
CA ASP A 456 -66.12 49.91 18.27
C ASP A 456 -66.18 49.32 19.69
N LYS A 457 -65.70 50.22 20.55
CA LYS A 457 -65.94 50.39 22.00
C LYS A 457 -64.78 50.02 22.90
N ALA A 458 -64.09 51.07 23.30
CA ALA A 458 -64.21 51.95 24.41
C ALA A 458 -64.37 51.29 25.81
N SER A 459 -63.41 51.76 26.66
CA SER A 459 -63.51 51.86 28.12
C SER A 459 -63.54 50.56 28.97
N THR A 460 -62.53 50.34 29.66
CA THR A 460 -62.22 50.72 31.08
C THR A 460 -60.81 50.28 31.42
#